data_1c0e0d7c0eb7da2afbfb353ac93fd01e
#
_entry.id   1c0e0d7c0eb7da2afbfb353ac93fd01e
#
_cell.length_a   1.000
_cell.length_b   1.000
_cell.length_c   1.000
_cell.angle_alpha   90.00
_cell.angle_beta   90.00
_cell.angle_gamma   90.00
#
_symmetry.space_group_name_H-M   'P 1'
#
loop_
_entity.id
_entity.type
_entity.pdbx_description
1 polymer ?
#
loop_
_entity_poly.entity_id
_entity_poly.type
_entity_poly.pdbx_seq_one_letter_code
_entity_poly.pdbx_strand_id
1 'polypeptide(L)'
;MEKDLFQEVQQRTQLAFTNQMEMLLFYLNDDQVYGINVFKIIEVIECPSSVVKMPYSHPSVKGTIDFRGKAVIVIDIGEFLGMDRQDFKNALSYVIVCEYNNNIQGLIIKNPDSLITRSWEEVKSPSSVIGKSSYLTAITYNDNNDMIQILDIEKILVEILGMETKISDEFVNQASAPELCGHHVLVIDDSKAARSLIEAVLDQLGFTYESYTSASEALADLESDPNGKKRFCMSICDIEMPGIDGFTFTRKIRSNPDLKDLFILLHSSMSNPTNVDKAKQVGANSFAAKFQPDALASEIISAIKQVESKGKAT
;
A
#
# COMPACT_ATOMS: atom_id res chain seq x y z
N MET A 1 0.47 4.23 30.62
CA MET A 1 0.57 3.24 29.56
C MET A 1 0.04 3.77 28.20
N GLU A 2 -1.15 4.36 28.11
CA GLU A 2 -1.69 4.87 26.83
C GLU A 2 -0.89 6.06 26.23
N LYS A 3 -0.45 7.01 27.04
CA LYS A 3 0.33 8.18 26.54
C LYS A 3 1.71 7.81 25.99
N ASP A 4 2.32 6.74 26.46
CA ASP A 4 3.65 6.30 26.01
C ASP A 4 3.58 5.64 24.62
N LEU A 5 2.55 4.84 24.35
CA LEU A 5 2.36 4.17 23.05
C LEU A 5 2.19 5.20 21.91
N PHE A 6 1.45 6.28 22.15
CA PHE A 6 1.23 7.36 21.17
C PHE A 6 2.48 8.16 20.86
N GLN A 7 3.30 8.46 21.85
CA GLN A 7 4.57 9.17 21.64
C GLN A 7 5.60 8.30 20.92
N GLU A 8 5.62 6.99 21.19
CA GLU A 8 6.49 6.05 20.49
C GLU A 8 6.14 5.91 19.01
N VAL A 9 4.85 5.85 18.64
CA VAL A 9 4.41 5.81 17.23
C VAL A 9 4.88 7.05 16.47
N GLN A 10 4.81 8.23 17.07
CA GLN A 10 5.26 9.49 16.43
C GLN A 10 6.79 9.61 16.31
N GLN A 11 7.57 9.05 17.24
CA GLN A 11 9.03 9.12 17.22
C GLN A 11 9.67 8.10 16.26
N ARG A 12 9.01 6.99 15.99
CA ARG A 12 9.54 5.87 15.21
C ARG A 12 9.41 6.02 13.69
N THR A 13 8.66 7.00 13.18
CA THR A 13 8.61 7.35 11.76
C THR A 13 9.98 7.71 11.14
N GLN A 14 11.03 7.79 11.94
CA GLN A 14 12.41 8.10 11.49
C GLN A 14 13.24 6.85 11.12
N LEU A 15 12.76 5.63 11.36
CA LEU A 15 13.54 4.39 11.18
C LEU A 15 13.50 3.76 9.78
N ALA A 16 13.03 4.46 8.78
CA ALA A 16 12.80 3.96 7.42
C ALA A 16 14.06 3.63 6.58
N PHE A 17 15.22 3.47 7.19
CA PHE A 17 16.46 3.00 6.54
C PHE A 17 16.90 1.60 7.01
N THR A 18 16.18 1.00 7.94
CA THR A 18 16.41 -0.37 8.35
C THR A 18 15.44 -1.26 7.56
N ASN A 19 15.92 -2.35 7.00
CA ASN A 19 15.10 -3.37 6.30
C ASN A 19 14.16 -4.08 7.29
N GLN A 20 13.33 -3.29 8.00
CA GLN A 20 12.48 -3.69 9.11
C GLN A 20 11.05 -3.18 8.92
N MET A 21 10.10 -3.97 9.36
CA MET A 21 8.68 -3.65 9.44
C MET A 21 8.27 -3.48 10.90
N GLU A 22 7.72 -2.31 11.23
CA GLU A 22 7.08 -2.08 12.54
C GLU A 22 5.58 -2.32 12.44
N MET A 23 5.04 -3.06 13.38
CA MET A 23 3.63 -3.47 13.39
C MET A 23 3.00 -3.20 14.74
N LEU A 24 1.75 -2.72 14.72
CA LEU A 24 0.86 -2.78 15.86
C LEU A 24 0.16 -4.14 15.84
N LEU A 25 0.28 -4.88 16.93
CA LEU A 25 -0.48 -6.09 17.16
C LEU A 25 -1.83 -5.76 17.78
N PHE A 26 -2.85 -6.51 17.41
CA PHE A 26 -4.20 -6.32 17.95
C PHE A 26 -5.01 -7.62 17.87
N TYR A 27 -6.14 -7.62 18.57
CA TYR A 27 -7.09 -8.73 18.58
C TYR A 27 -8.43 -8.30 17.97
N LEU A 28 -9.06 -9.25 17.28
CA LEU A 28 -10.45 -9.18 16.85
C LEU A 28 -11.33 -10.03 17.79
N ASN A 29 -12.50 -10.49 17.33
CA ASN A 29 -13.42 -11.32 18.14
C ASN A 29 -13.06 -12.81 18.19
N ASP A 30 -11.86 -13.15 17.79
CA ASP A 30 -11.25 -14.46 17.96
C ASP A 30 -10.00 -14.37 18.84
N ASP A 31 -9.31 -15.50 19.03
CA ASP A 31 -8.09 -15.58 19.83
C ASP A 31 -6.81 -15.44 18.96
N GLN A 32 -6.94 -14.99 17.72
CA GLN A 32 -5.80 -14.81 16.82
C GLN A 32 -5.15 -13.43 16.99
N VAL A 33 -3.84 -13.39 16.79
CA VAL A 33 -3.07 -12.15 16.79
C VAL A 33 -2.98 -11.62 15.37
N TYR A 34 -3.40 -10.39 15.17
CA TYR A 34 -3.33 -9.66 13.92
C TYR A 34 -2.30 -8.56 13.98
N GLY A 35 -1.74 -8.21 12.83
CA GLY A 35 -0.78 -7.13 12.68
C GLY A 35 -1.18 -6.15 11.59
N ILE A 36 -0.89 -4.88 11.83
CA ILE A 36 -0.99 -3.80 10.84
C ILE A 36 0.29 -2.96 10.88
N ASN A 37 0.77 -2.53 9.72
CA ASN A 37 1.93 -1.67 9.61
C ASN A 37 1.68 -0.32 10.31
N VAL A 38 2.56 0.05 11.24
CA VAL A 38 2.46 1.29 12.02
C VAL A 38 2.46 2.54 11.15
N PHE A 39 3.14 2.51 10.01
CA PHE A 39 3.18 3.66 9.10
C PHE A 39 1.80 4.08 8.57
N LYS A 40 0.84 3.16 8.54
CA LYS A 40 -0.55 3.42 8.09
C LYS A 40 -1.43 3.98 9.21
N ILE A 41 -0.96 3.95 10.46
CA ILE A 41 -1.72 4.35 11.65
C ILE A 41 -1.51 5.83 11.93
N ILE A 42 -2.62 6.57 12.03
CA ILE A 42 -2.62 7.94 12.54
C ILE A 42 -2.70 7.91 14.06
N GLU A 43 -3.65 7.14 14.60
CA GLU A 43 -3.93 7.07 16.04
C GLU A 43 -4.76 5.83 16.36
N VAL A 44 -4.64 5.35 17.60
CA VAL A 44 -5.56 4.36 18.17
C VAL A 44 -6.39 5.05 19.24
N ILE A 45 -7.69 5.01 19.13
CA ILE A 45 -8.62 5.67 20.06
C ILE A 45 -9.59 4.65 20.63
N GLU A 46 -10.15 4.93 21.81
CA GLU A 46 -11.31 4.21 22.29
C GLU A 46 -12.51 4.43 21.36
N CYS A 47 -13.26 3.37 21.06
CA CYS A 47 -14.38 3.48 20.14
C CYS A 47 -15.47 4.39 20.73
N PRO A 48 -15.82 5.51 20.07
CA PRO A 48 -16.87 6.39 20.59
C PRO A 48 -18.23 5.68 20.61
N SER A 49 -19.02 5.90 21.66
CA SER A 49 -20.39 5.38 21.76
C SER A 49 -21.32 5.99 20.70
N SER A 50 -20.99 7.17 20.19
CA SER A 50 -21.76 7.92 19.19
C SER A 50 -21.30 7.61 17.75
N VAL A 51 -21.60 6.42 17.27
CA VAL A 51 -21.39 6.07 15.85
C VAL A 51 -22.67 6.40 15.08
N VAL A 52 -22.57 7.30 14.10
CA VAL A 52 -23.69 7.73 13.25
C VAL A 52 -23.82 6.76 12.07
N LYS A 53 -24.95 6.06 11.97
CA LYS A 53 -25.19 5.08 10.89
C LYS A 53 -25.23 5.73 9.52
N MET A 54 -24.63 5.07 8.54
CA MET A 54 -24.73 5.44 7.13
C MET A 54 -25.79 4.58 6.43
N PRO A 55 -26.67 5.20 5.61
CA PRO A 55 -27.62 4.46 4.77
C PRO A 55 -26.88 3.77 3.61
N TYR A 56 -27.39 2.62 3.18
CA TYR A 56 -26.88 1.87 2.00
C TYR A 56 -25.38 1.55 2.01
N SER A 57 -24.82 1.30 3.18
CA SER A 57 -23.41 0.89 3.32
C SER A 57 -23.25 -0.64 3.41
N HIS A 58 -22.04 -1.12 3.15
CA HIS A 58 -21.68 -2.51 3.39
C HIS A 58 -21.97 -2.90 4.85
N PRO A 59 -22.42 -4.15 5.17
CA PRO A 59 -22.72 -4.57 6.55
C PRO A 59 -21.62 -4.28 7.56
N SER A 60 -20.36 -4.47 7.17
CA SER A 60 -19.20 -4.18 8.03
C SER A 60 -18.95 -2.69 8.28
N VAL A 61 -19.55 -1.79 7.50
CA VAL A 61 -19.52 -0.33 7.77
C VAL A 61 -20.52 -0.02 8.89
N LYS A 62 -20.01 0.39 10.04
CA LYS A 62 -20.87 0.67 11.22
C LYS A 62 -21.42 2.07 11.24
N GLY A 63 -20.80 2.98 10.48
CA GLY A 63 -21.19 4.37 10.37
C GLY A 63 -20.00 5.30 10.33
N THR A 64 -20.18 6.51 10.84
CA THR A 64 -19.11 7.52 10.96
C THR A 64 -18.93 7.97 12.41
N ILE A 65 -17.72 8.34 12.74
CA ILE A 65 -17.34 9.02 13.98
C ILE A 65 -16.74 10.39 13.66
N ASP A 66 -16.78 11.30 14.63
CA ASP A 66 -15.99 12.52 14.55
C ASP A 66 -14.56 12.23 15.01
N PHE A 67 -13.59 12.49 14.14
CA PHE A 67 -12.17 12.44 14.47
C PHE A 67 -11.54 13.77 14.11
N ARG A 68 -11.24 14.58 15.12
CA ARG A 68 -10.62 15.91 14.98
C ARG A 68 -11.39 16.84 14.02
N GLY A 69 -12.73 16.82 14.09
CA GLY A 69 -13.61 17.64 13.24
C GLY A 69 -13.84 17.08 11.83
N LYS A 70 -13.38 15.85 11.56
CA LYS A 70 -13.63 15.15 10.30
C LYS A 70 -14.54 13.95 10.54
N ALA A 71 -15.51 13.75 9.65
CA ALA A 71 -16.33 12.55 9.64
C ALA A 71 -15.49 11.37 9.08
N VAL A 72 -15.23 10.36 9.89
CA VAL A 72 -14.42 9.19 9.55
C VAL A 72 -15.30 7.95 9.54
N ILE A 73 -15.29 7.21 8.42
CA ILE A 73 -16.00 5.93 8.30
C ILE A 73 -15.35 4.91 9.21
N VAL A 74 -16.15 4.16 9.99
CA VAL A 74 -15.67 3.08 10.83
C VAL A 74 -16.17 1.72 10.35
N ILE A 75 -15.25 0.77 10.29
CA ILE A 75 -15.41 -0.54 9.69
C ILE A 75 -15.08 -1.60 10.73
N ASP A 76 -15.98 -2.57 10.91
CA ASP A 76 -15.74 -3.77 11.71
C ASP A 76 -15.05 -4.82 10.85
N ILE A 77 -13.74 -4.95 11.01
CA ILE A 77 -12.92 -5.90 10.26
C ILE A 77 -13.28 -7.35 10.63
N GLY A 78 -13.57 -7.61 11.90
CA GLY A 78 -13.96 -8.94 12.36
C GLY A 78 -15.22 -9.43 11.65
N GLU A 79 -16.26 -8.60 11.59
CA GLU A 79 -17.47 -8.93 10.85
C GLU A 79 -17.23 -9.11 9.35
N PHE A 80 -16.34 -8.31 8.74
CA PHE A 80 -15.96 -8.49 7.34
C PHE A 80 -15.29 -9.84 7.10
N LEU A 81 -14.44 -10.28 8.02
CA LEU A 81 -13.75 -11.58 7.96
C LEU A 81 -14.65 -12.76 8.34
N GLY A 82 -15.93 -12.52 8.64
CA GLY A 82 -16.92 -13.56 8.97
C GLY A 82 -16.97 -13.93 10.44
N MET A 83 -16.38 -13.12 11.31
CA MET A 83 -16.49 -13.28 12.77
C MET A 83 -17.79 -12.68 13.30
N ASP A 84 -18.11 -12.96 14.56
CA ASP A 84 -19.18 -12.26 15.26
C ASP A 84 -18.92 -10.76 15.32
N ARG A 85 -20.01 -10.00 15.18
CA ARG A 85 -19.97 -8.54 15.24
C ARG A 85 -19.41 -8.03 16.56
N GLN A 86 -18.51 -7.02 16.50
CA GLN A 86 -18.01 -6.33 17.67
C GLN A 86 -19.12 -5.54 18.38
N ASP A 87 -19.32 -5.79 19.66
CA ASP A 87 -20.27 -5.03 20.49
C ASP A 87 -19.62 -3.76 21.07
N PHE A 88 -19.25 -2.83 20.19
CA PHE A 88 -18.59 -1.58 20.55
C PHE A 88 -19.48 -0.61 21.34
N LYS A 89 -20.76 -0.93 21.56
CA LYS A 89 -21.69 -0.12 22.35
C LYS A 89 -21.72 -0.50 23.82
N ASN A 90 -21.55 -1.77 24.14
CA ASN A 90 -21.69 -2.31 25.48
C ASN A 90 -20.37 -2.90 26.00
N ALA A 91 -19.39 -3.09 25.15
CA ALA A 91 -18.07 -3.58 25.49
C ALA A 91 -16.99 -2.59 25.07
N LEU A 92 -15.91 -2.52 25.84
CA LEU A 92 -14.74 -1.72 25.49
C LEU A 92 -14.18 -2.22 24.16
N SER A 93 -14.02 -1.32 23.21
CA SER A 93 -13.48 -1.56 21.89
C SER A 93 -12.66 -0.37 21.46
N TYR A 94 -11.79 -0.56 20.49
CA TYR A 94 -10.91 0.49 20.00
C TYR A 94 -11.08 0.68 18.50
N VAL A 95 -10.62 1.83 18.01
CA VAL A 95 -10.57 2.16 16.59
C VAL A 95 -9.14 2.51 16.24
N ILE A 96 -8.55 1.73 15.34
CA ILE A 96 -7.31 2.13 14.67
C ILE A 96 -7.71 3.13 13.58
N VAL A 97 -7.39 4.39 13.78
CA VAL A 97 -7.55 5.43 12.77
C VAL A 97 -6.34 5.37 11.85
N CYS A 98 -6.58 5.10 10.60
CA CYS A 98 -5.55 4.92 9.58
C CYS A 98 -5.84 5.73 8.32
N GLU A 99 -4.80 6.02 7.57
CA GLU A 99 -4.89 6.69 6.28
C GLU A 99 -4.63 5.70 5.15
N TYR A 100 -5.61 5.58 4.27
CA TYR A 100 -5.50 4.87 3.01
C TYR A 100 -6.07 5.73 1.91
N ASN A 101 -5.35 5.93 0.82
CA ASN A 101 -5.80 6.73 -0.32
C ASN A 101 -6.13 8.19 -0.01
N ASN A 102 -5.34 8.85 0.81
CA ASN A 102 -5.64 10.18 1.32
C ASN A 102 -7.00 10.29 2.05
N ASN A 103 -7.64 9.16 2.32
CA ASN A 103 -8.85 9.08 3.11
C ASN A 103 -8.55 8.47 4.48
N ILE A 104 -9.16 9.04 5.50
CA ILE A 104 -9.04 8.54 6.86
C ILE A 104 -10.18 7.56 7.11
N GLN A 105 -9.83 6.35 7.56
CA GLN A 105 -10.77 5.31 7.95
C GLN A 105 -10.48 4.86 9.38
N GLY A 106 -11.49 4.37 10.07
CA GLY A 106 -11.39 3.75 11.37
C GLY A 106 -11.67 2.24 11.28
N LEU A 107 -10.75 1.44 11.80
CA LEU A 107 -10.87 0.00 11.86
C LEU A 107 -11.23 -0.41 13.30
N ILE A 108 -12.43 -0.95 13.52
CA ILE A 108 -12.87 -1.38 14.84
C ILE A 108 -12.16 -2.67 15.19
N ILE A 109 -11.52 -2.69 16.35
CA ILE A 109 -10.81 -3.83 16.92
C ILE A 109 -11.28 -4.09 18.34
N LYS A 110 -11.05 -5.29 18.86
CA LYS A 110 -11.35 -5.64 20.25
C LYS A 110 -10.42 -4.90 21.21
N ASN A 111 -9.13 -5.09 21.06
CA ASN A 111 -8.09 -4.36 21.80
C ASN A 111 -6.76 -4.32 21.04
N PRO A 112 -6.01 -3.24 21.16
CA PRO A 112 -4.61 -3.19 20.77
C PRO A 112 -3.76 -4.00 21.76
N ASP A 113 -2.61 -4.50 21.31
CA ASP A 113 -1.70 -5.26 22.14
C ASP A 113 -0.35 -4.53 22.26
N SER A 114 0.59 -4.84 21.41
CA SER A 114 1.96 -4.32 21.47
C SER A 114 2.49 -3.87 20.11
N LEU A 115 3.55 -3.08 20.15
CA LEU A 115 4.33 -2.75 18.96
C LEU A 115 5.50 -3.71 18.86
N ILE A 116 5.68 -4.31 17.69
CA ILE A 116 6.83 -5.16 17.41
C ILE A 116 7.54 -4.71 16.13
N THR A 117 8.82 -5.02 16.06
CA THR A 117 9.65 -4.82 14.87
C THR A 117 10.13 -6.17 14.39
N ARG A 118 10.03 -6.43 13.07
CA ARG A 118 10.54 -7.64 12.41
C ARG A 118 11.34 -7.26 11.18
N SER A 119 12.38 -8.03 10.89
CA SER A 119 13.05 -7.89 9.60
C SER A 119 12.13 -8.43 8.48
N TRP A 120 12.25 -7.88 7.28
CA TRP A 120 11.47 -8.38 6.15
C TRP A 120 11.76 -9.86 5.81
N GLU A 121 12.91 -10.40 6.25
CA GLU A 121 13.26 -11.81 6.10
C GLU A 121 12.40 -12.73 6.99
N GLU A 122 11.95 -12.21 8.13
CA GLU A 122 11.05 -12.91 9.06
C GLU A 122 9.57 -12.82 8.65
N VAL A 123 9.25 -11.95 7.71
CA VAL A 123 7.89 -11.74 7.18
C VAL A 123 7.72 -12.60 5.94
N LYS A 124 6.84 -13.59 6.00
CA LYS A 124 6.66 -14.60 4.96
C LYS A 124 5.35 -14.39 4.20
N SER A 125 5.39 -14.51 2.87
CA SER A 125 4.17 -14.50 2.07
C SER A 125 3.30 -15.71 2.38
N PRO A 126 1.97 -15.56 2.49
CA PRO A 126 1.03 -16.66 2.76
C PRO A 126 0.83 -17.61 1.57
N SER A 127 1.38 -17.32 0.40
CA SER A 127 1.11 -17.98 -0.88
C SER A 127 1.39 -19.49 -0.93
N SER A 128 2.16 -20.03 0.01
CA SER A 128 2.45 -21.48 0.08
C SER A 128 1.47 -22.29 0.95
N VAL A 129 0.64 -21.63 1.76
CA VAL A 129 -0.17 -22.30 2.79
C VAL A 129 -1.67 -21.97 2.68
N ILE A 130 -2.02 -20.79 2.19
CA ILE A 130 -3.37 -20.24 2.20
C ILE A 130 -3.76 -19.85 0.77
N GLY A 131 -4.93 -20.32 0.30
CA GLY A 131 -5.38 -20.10 -1.07
C GLY A 131 -5.46 -18.62 -1.51
N LYS A 132 -5.57 -18.40 -2.82
CA LYS A 132 -5.55 -17.07 -3.49
C LYS A 132 -6.62 -16.05 -3.04
N SER A 133 -7.53 -16.41 -2.15
CA SER A 133 -8.61 -15.55 -1.61
C SER A 133 -8.34 -15.01 -0.20
N SER A 134 -7.15 -15.18 0.33
CA SER A 134 -6.80 -14.69 1.67
C SER A 134 -6.76 -13.15 1.72
N TYR A 135 -7.19 -12.59 2.85
CA TYR A 135 -7.02 -11.18 3.22
C TYR A 135 -5.74 -10.95 4.04
N LEU A 136 -4.73 -11.77 3.81
CA LEU A 136 -3.43 -11.67 4.45
C LEU A 136 -2.39 -11.20 3.44
N THR A 137 -1.65 -10.17 3.79
CA THR A 137 -0.44 -9.77 3.08
C THR A 137 0.71 -10.72 3.41
N ALA A 138 0.88 -11.04 4.69
CA ALA A 138 1.98 -11.85 5.16
C ALA A 138 1.67 -12.51 6.52
N ILE A 139 2.57 -13.39 6.95
CA ILE A 139 2.61 -13.96 8.29
C ILE A 139 4.00 -13.78 8.90
N THR A 140 4.05 -13.61 10.21
CA THR A 140 5.29 -13.64 11.00
C THR A 140 5.02 -14.26 12.37
N TYR A 141 5.98 -14.23 13.29
CA TYR A 141 5.84 -14.78 14.63
C TYR A 141 6.28 -13.78 15.69
N ASN A 142 5.62 -13.77 16.84
CA ASN A 142 6.09 -13.02 17.99
C ASN A 142 7.25 -13.75 18.72
N ASP A 143 7.76 -13.15 19.79
CA ASP A 143 8.87 -13.73 20.56
C ASP A 143 8.49 -15.00 21.32
N ASN A 144 7.19 -15.25 21.51
CA ASN A 144 6.63 -16.48 22.09
C ASN A 144 6.36 -17.56 21.04
N ASN A 145 6.70 -17.30 19.77
CA ASN A 145 6.42 -18.17 18.63
C ASN A 145 4.94 -18.32 18.29
N ASP A 146 4.09 -17.36 18.68
CA ASP A 146 2.71 -17.28 18.24
C ASP A 146 2.67 -16.65 16.83
N MET A 147 1.83 -17.21 15.96
CA MET A 147 1.67 -16.72 14.59
C MET A 147 0.92 -15.39 14.58
N ILE A 148 1.47 -14.42 13.89
CA ILE A 148 0.87 -13.12 13.63
C ILE A 148 0.40 -13.08 12.18
N GLN A 149 -0.87 -12.74 11.98
CA GLN A 149 -1.49 -12.59 10.67
C GLN A 149 -1.51 -11.12 10.26
N ILE A 150 -0.74 -10.76 9.23
CA ILE A 150 -0.68 -9.38 8.73
C ILE A 150 -1.80 -9.21 7.70
N LEU A 151 -2.79 -8.37 8.02
CA LEU A 151 -3.97 -8.17 7.19
C LEU A 151 -3.69 -7.27 5.98
N ASP A 152 -4.24 -7.66 4.83
CA ASP A 152 -4.33 -6.83 3.62
C ASP A 152 -5.51 -5.85 3.75
N ILE A 153 -5.29 -4.78 4.50
CA ILE A 153 -6.31 -3.77 4.75
C ILE A 153 -6.72 -3.06 3.44
N GLU A 154 -5.81 -2.88 2.51
CA GLU A 154 -6.09 -2.26 1.21
C GLU A 154 -7.12 -3.08 0.44
N LYS A 155 -6.91 -4.39 0.37
CA LYS A 155 -7.86 -5.31 -0.26
C LYS A 155 -9.22 -5.30 0.45
N ILE A 156 -9.23 -5.31 1.79
CA ILE A 156 -10.45 -5.25 2.59
C ILE A 156 -11.21 -3.95 2.29
N LEU A 157 -10.52 -2.81 2.29
CA LEU A 157 -11.13 -1.51 2.02
C LEU A 157 -11.68 -1.41 0.59
N VAL A 158 -10.95 -1.94 -0.39
CA VAL A 158 -11.41 -1.99 -1.79
C VAL A 158 -12.68 -2.81 -1.93
N GLU A 159 -12.81 -3.94 -1.24
CA GLU A 159 -14.03 -4.76 -1.31
C GLU A 159 -15.23 -4.11 -0.59
N ILE A 160 -14.99 -3.38 0.51
CA ILE A 160 -16.04 -2.71 1.28
C ILE A 160 -16.51 -1.42 0.63
N LEU A 161 -15.57 -0.58 0.19
CA LEU A 161 -15.83 0.79 -0.28
C LEU A 161 -15.96 0.87 -1.80
N GLY A 162 -15.54 -0.17 -2.51
CA GLY A 162 -15.39 -0.18 -3.96
C GLY A 162 -14.06 0.44 -4.40
N MET A 163 -13.68 0.15 -5.62
CA MET A 163 -12.50 0.72 -6.27
C MET A 163 -12.91 1.37 -7.58
N GLU A 164 -12.67 2.66 -7.69
CA GLU A 164 -12.78 3.33 -8.97
C GLU A 164 -11.50 3.05 -9.79
N THR A 165 -11.67 2.48 -10.98
CA THR A 165 -10.57 2.15 -11.90
C THR A 165 -10.61 2.97 -13.18
N LYS A 166 -11.72 3.67 -13.39
CA LYS A 166 -11.92 4.46 -14.60
C LYS A 166 -11.13 5.77 -14.51
N ILE A 167 -10.36 6.05 -15.58
CA ILE A 167 -9.70 7.36 -15.74
C ILE A 167 -10.56 8.30 -16.58
N SER A 168 -10.32 9.59 -16.43
CA SER A 168 -10.99 10.63 -17.22
C SER A 168 -10.65 10.53 -18.70
N ASP A 169 -11.61 10.78 -19.57
CA ASP A 169 -11.43 10.74 -21.03
C ASP A 169 -10.31 11.68 -21.51
N GLU A 170 -9.98 12.71 -20.76
CA GLU A 170 -8.86 13.61 -21.01
C GLU A 170 -7.53 12.85 -21.07
N PHE A 171 -7.26 11.96 -20.10
CA PHE A 171 -6.01 11.18 -20.07
C PHE A 171 -5.97 10.11 -21.16
N VAL A 172 -7.10 9.48 -21.46
CA VAL A 172 -7.21 8.53 -22.58
C VAL A 172 -6.85 9.23 -23.91
N ASN A 173 -7.39 10.44 -24.13
CA ASN A 173 -7.09 11.22 -25.33
C ASN A 173 -5.63 11.68 -25.37
N GLN A 174 -5.04 12.08 -24.25
CA GLN A 174 -3.62 12.44 -24.18
C GLN A 174 -2.71 11.26 -24.50
N ALA A 175 -3.01 10.06 -23.99
CA ALA A 175 -2.22 8.86 -24.22
C ALA A 175 -2.28 8.36 -25.68
N SER A 176 -3.33 8.72 -26.42
CA SER A 176 -3.48 8.36 -27.84
C SER A 176 -2.54 9.14 -28.77
N ALA A 177 -1.72 10.05 -28.25
CA ALA A 177 -0.72 10.76 -29.02
C ALA A 177 0.34 9.78 -29.55
N PRO A 178 0.72 9.85 -30.89
CA PRO A 178 1.63 8.88 -31.51
C PRO A 178 2.97 8.71 -30.78
N GLU A 179 3.48 9.78 -30.19
CA GLU A 179 4.73 9.78 -29.40
C GLU A 179 4.66 9.02 -28.08
N LEU A 180 3.46 8.68 -27.62
CA LEU A 180 3.24 7.93 -26.36
C LEU A 180 2.91 6.45 -26.63
N CYS A 181 2.78 6.03 -27.87
CA CYS A 181 2.43 4.65 -28.20
C CYS A 181 3.61 3.68 -28.07
N GLY A 182 3.31 2.42 -27.72
CA GLY A 182 4.29 1.32 -27.76
C GLY A 182 5.23 1.23 -26.56
N HIS A 183 4.97 1.96 -25.51
CA HIS A 183 5.76 1.87 -24.27
C HIS A 183 5.41 0.64 -23.45
N HIS A 184 6.43 0.08 -22.78
CA HIS A 184 6.31 -1.09 -21.92
C HIS A 184 6.70 -0.72 -20.47
N VAL A 185 5.83 -1.03 -19.51
CA VAL A 185 5.93 -0.59 -18.13
C VAL A 185 6.19 -1.79 -17.23
N LEU A 186 7.11 -1.65 -16.29
CA LEU A 186 7.35 -2.63 -15.21
C LEU A 186 6.46 -2.26 -14.01
N VAL A 187 5.61 -3.18 -13.58
CA VAL A 187 4.72 -3.01 -12.42
C VAL A 187 5.16 -3.93 -11.31
N ILE A 188 5.38 -3.39 -10.11
CA ILE A 188 5.81 -4.15 -8.94
C ILE A 188 4.96 -3.75 -7.75
N ASP A 189 4.11 -4.66 -7.26
CA ASP A 189 3.22 -4.43 -6.11
C ASP A 189 2.77 -5.78 -5.57
N ASP A 190 2.87 -6.04 -4.27
CA ASP A 190 2.45 -7.31 -3.66
C ASP A 190 0.93 -7.39 -3.46
N SER A 191 0.26 -6.24 -3.33
CA SER A 191 -1.20 -6.16 -3.25
C SER A 191 -1.83 -6.42 -4.63
N LYS A 192 -2.63 -7.47 -4.72
CA LYS A 192 -3.39 -7.78 -5.94
C LYS A 192 -4.33 -6.64 -6.33
N ALA A 193 -4.95 -5.98 -5.35
CA ALA A 193 -5.91 -4.90 -5.59
C ALA A 193 -5.21 -3.68 -6.21
N ALA A 194 -4.08 -3.25 -5.61
CA ALA A 194 -3.29 -2.13 -6.12
C ALA A 194 -2.70 -2.45 -7.52
N ARG A 195 -2.16 -3.65 -7.70
CA ARG A 195 -1.64 -4.10 -8.99
C ARG A 195 -2.71 -4.10 -10.08
N SER A 196 -3.92 -4.65 -9.78
CA SER A 196 -5.04 -4.64 -10.74
C SER A 196 -5.50 -3.23 -11.10
N LEU A 197 -5.40 -2.27 -10.19
CA LEU A 197 -5.68 -0.86 -10.52
C LEU A 197 -4.66 -0.29 -11.49
N ILE A 198 -3.36 -0.50 -11.23
CA ILE A 198 -2.28 -0.02 -12.11
C ILE A 198 -2.47 -0.62 -13.51
N GLU A 199 -2.70 -1.93 -13.58
CA GLU A 199 -2.96 -2.65 -14.82
C GLU A 199 -4.17 -2.07 -15.58
N ALA A 200 -5.29 -1.84 -14.88
CA ALA A 200 -6.48 -1.24 -15.48
C ALA A 200 -6.26 0.21 -15.99
N VAL A 201 -5.43 0.99 -15.32
CA VAL A 201 -5.03 2.33 -15.79
C VAL A 201 -4.14 2.22 -17.04
N LEU A 202 -3.15 1.33 -17.02
CA LEU A 202 -2.26 1.11 -18.18
C LEU A 202 -3.01 0.59 -19.39
N ASP A 203 -3.98 -0.33 -19.21
CA ASP A 203 -4.87 -0.80 -20.27
C ASP A 203 -5.67 0.33 -20.92
N GLN A 204 -6.26 1.23 -20.10
CA GLN A 204 -7.01 2.38 -20.59
C GLN A 204 -6.13 3.40 -21.30
N LEU A 205 -4.85 3.52 -20.90
CA LEU A 205 -3.86 4.36 -21.59
C LEU A 205 -3.25 3.70 -22.84
N GLY A 206 -3.51 2.39 -23.05
CA GLY A 206 -2.99 1.64 -24.19
C GLY A 206 -1.52 1.25 -24.07
N PHE A 207 -0.97 1.17 -22.85
CA PHE A 207 0.40 0.74 -22.60
C PHE A 207 0.47 -0.76 -22.29
N THR A 208 1.54 -1.40 -22.70
CA THR A 208 1.85 -2.77 -22.33
C THR A 208 2.63 -2.82 -21.02
N TYR A 209 2.53 -3.93 -20.28
CA TYR A 209 3.21 -4.04 -18.99
C TYR A 209 3.59 -5.48 -18.66
N GLU A 210 4.52 -5.63 -17.74
CA GLU A 210 4.78 -6.86 -17.01
C GLU A 210 4.67 -6.59 -15.51
N SER A 211 4.00 -7.51 -14.81
CA SER A 211 3.66 -7.36 -13.39
C SER A 211 4.37 -8.39 -12.54
N TYR A 212 4.96 -7.93 -11.44
CA TYR A 212 5.63 -8.76 -10.42
C TYR A 212 4.99 -8.51 -9.05
N THR A 213 4.96 -9.55 -8.23
CA THR A 213 4.49 -9.48 -6.84
C THR A 213 5.61 -9.20 -5.85
N SER A 214 6.85 -9.14 -6.33
CA SER A 214 8.04 -8.98 -5.51
C SER A 214 9.12 -8.19 -6.24
N ALA A 215 9.71 -7.22 -5.56
CA ALA A 215 10.85 -6.49 -6.09
C ALA A 215 12.09 -7.38 -6.31
N SER A 216 12.21 -8.49 -5.56
CA SER A 216 13.31 -9.45 -5.75
C SER A 216 13.19 -10.18 -7.08
N GLU A 217 11.97 -10.60 -7.46
CA GLU A 217 11.72 -11.25 -8.76
C GLU A 217 11.96 -10.28 -9.93
N ALA A 218 11.43 -9.06 -9.82
CA ALA A 218 11.64 -8.02 -10.81
C ALA A 218 13.14 -7.67 -11.02
N LEU A 219 13.91 -7.57 -9.92
CA LEU A 219 15.37 -7.36 -9.99
C LEU A 219 16.08 -8.51 -10.68
N ALA A 220 15.75 -9.76 -10.31
CA ALA A 220 16.38 -10.94 -10.91
C ALA A 220 16.11 -10.99 -12.42
N ASP A 221 14.90 -10.65 -12.86
CA ASP A 221 14.56 -10.58 -14.27
C ASP A 221 15.35 -9.46 -14.99
N LEU A 222 15.37 -8.25 -14.43
CA LEU A 222 16.13 -7.13 -14.99
C LEU A 222 17.64 -7.39 -15.09
N GLU A 223 18.21 -8.14 -14.14
CA GLU A 223 19.63 -8.48 -14.11
C GLU A 223 19.98 -9.65 -15.04
N SER A 224 19.03 -10.57 -15.27
CA SER A 224 19.25 -11.76 -16.10
C SER A 224 19.16 -11.49 -17.60
N ASP A 225 18.49 -10.41 -18.01
CA ASP A 225 18.31 -10.05 -19.42
C ASP A 225 19.26 -8.93 -19.86
N PRO A 226 20.40 -9.25 -20.48
CA PRO A 226 21.34 -8.23 -20.97
C PRO A 226 20.75 -7.31 -22.05
N ASN A 227 19.68 -7.72 -22.73
CA ASN A 227 18.93 -6.91 -23.69
C ASN A 227 17.69 -6.26 -23.09
N GLY A 228 17.17 -6.77 -21.97
CA GLY A 228 15.96 -6.29 -21.29
C GLY A 228 16.11 -4.94 -20.61
N LYS A 229 17.34 -4.46 -20.48
CA LYS A 229 17.68 -3.16 -19.88
C LYS A 229 17.00 -1.96 -20.54
N LYS A 230 16.58 -2.13 -21.82
CA LYS A 230 15.81 -1.12 -22.59
C LYS A 230 14.36 -1.53 -22.82
N ARG A 231 13.93 -2.68 -22.28
CA ARG A 231 12.58 -3.20 -22.49
C ARG A 231 11.53 -2.31 -21.83
N PHE A 232 11.83 -1.85 -20.63
CA PHE A 232 10.91 -1.00 -19.87
C PHE A 232 11.28 0.48 -20.00
N CYS A 233 10.31 1.31 -20.32
CA CYS A 233 10.49 2.76 -20.31
C CYS A 233 10.42 3.34 -18.90
N MET A 234 9.65 2.69 -18.00
CA MET A 234 9.52 3.06 -16.60
C MET A 234 9.15 1.88 -15.74
N SER A 235 9.35 2.04 -14.43
CA SER A 235 8.84 1.14 -13.39
C SER A 235 7.86 1.89 -12.49
N ILE A 236 6.71 1.25 -12.20
CA ILE A 236 5.79 1.64 -11.12
C ILE A 236 6.01 0.63 -10.01
N CYS A 237 6.53 1.08 -8.87
CA CYS A 237 6.94 0.20 -7.79
C CYS A 237 6.28 0.63 -6.48
N ASP A 238 5.60 -0.31 -5.84
CA ASP A 238 5.14 -0.10 -4.46
C ASP A 238 6.32 0.10 -3.52
N ILE A 239 6.09 0.89 -2.47
CA ILE A 239 7.07 1.10 -1.41
C ILE A 239 7.04 -0.03 -0.40
N GLU A 240 5.84 -0.49 -0.02
CA GLU A 240 5.62 -1.36 1.12
C GLU A 240 5.47 -2.83 0.69
N MET A 241 6.57 -3.49 0.38
CA MET A 241 6.58 -4.90 -0.04
C MET A 241 7.45 -5.78 0.85
N PRO A 242 7.07 -7.05 1.07
CA PRO A 242 7.90 -8.04 1.74
C PRO A 242 9.24 -8.26 1.05
N GLY A 243 10.30 -8.43 1.84
CA GLY A 243 11.65 -8.75 1.35
C GLY A 243 12.44 -7.51 0.93
N ILE A 244 12.15 -6.93 -0.22
CA ILE A 244 12.78 -5.71 -0.72
C ILE A 244 11.71 -4.64 -0.91
N ASP A 245 11.80 -3.56 -0.12
CA ASP A 245 10.92 -2.40 -0.25
C ASP A 245 11.25 -1.56 -1.49
N GLY A 246 10.32 -0.69 -1.91
CA GLY A 246 10.49 0.15 -3.09
C GLY A 246 11.65 1.15 -3.00
N PHE A 247 12.02 1.60 -1.80
CA PHE A 247 13.20 2.46 -1.61
C PHE A 247 14.49 1.68 -1.83
N THR A 248 14.55 0.45 -1.32
CA THR A 248 15.70 -0.45 -1.51
C THR A 248 15.82 -0.90 -2.96
N PHE A 249 14.68 -1.21 -3.62
CA PHE A 249 14.63 -1.47 -5.06
C PHE A 249 15.22 -0.29 -5.84
N THR A 250 14.75 0.93 -5.57
CA THR A 250 15.24 2.15 -6.22
C THR A 250 16.76 2.32 -6.07
N ARG A 251 17.29 2.15 -4.85
CA ARG A 251 18.74 2.25 -4.60
C ARG A 251 19.54 1.21 -5.40
N LYS A 252 19.06 -0.04 -5.46
CA LYS A 252 19.70 -1.10 -6.25
C LYS A 252 19.73 -0.75 -7.74
N ILE A 253 18.61 -0.28 -8.30
CA ILE A 253 18.53 0.18 -9.69
C ILE A 253 19.52 1.35 -9.94
N ARG A 254 19.57 2.34 -9.05
CA ARG A 254 20.49 3.51 -9.19
C ARG A 254 21.96 3.13 -9.06
N SER A 255 22.26 2.07 -8.31
CA SER A 255 23.63 1.55 -8.16
C SER A 255 24.09 0.68 -9.33
N ASN A 256 23.17 0.20 -10.17
CA ASN A 256 23.48 -0.62 -11.32
C ASN A 256 23.72 0.29 -12.56
N PRO A 257 24.94 0.32 -13.15
CA PRO A 257 25.27 1.19 -14.27
C PRO A 257 24.35 1.04 -15.49
N ASP A 258 23.82 -0.16 -15.68
CA ASP A 258 22.99 -0.52 -16.82
C ASP A 258 21.50 -0.16 -16.65
N LEU A 259 21.04 -0.04 -15.37
CA LEU A 259 19.64 0.19 -15.01
C LEU A 259 19.40 1.58 -14.40
N LYS A 260 20.46 2.32 -14.05
CA LYS A 260 20.39 3.60 -13.33
C LYS A 260 19.48 4.65 -13.96
N ASP A 261 19.28 4.59 -15.29
CA ASP A 261 18.50 5.54 -16.06
C ASP A 261 17.02 5.15 -16.18
N LEU A 262 16.61 3.95 -15.70
CA LEU A 262 15.22 3.53 -15.65
C LEU A 262 14.39 4.55 -14.85
N PHE A 263 13.32 5.05 -15.46
CA PHE A 263 12.41 5.93 -14.76
C PHE A 263 11.67 5.16 -13.67
N ILE A 264 11.73 5.62 -12.43
CA ILE A 264 11.08 4.99 -11.29
C ILE A 264 10.02 5.93 -10.72
N LEU A 265 8.77 5.48 -10.79
CA LEU A 265 7.63 6.04 -10.10
C LEU A 265 7.36 5.17 -8.87
N LEU A 266 7.56 5.72 -7.68
CA LEU A 266 7.15 5.05 -6.45
C LEU A 266 5.66 5.28 -6.19
N HIS A 267 4.97 4.20 -5.84
CA HIS A 267 3.52 4.16 -5.66
C HIS A 267 3.23 3.71 -4.23
N SER A 268 2.49 4.47 -3.44
CA SER A 268 2.26 4.16 -2.02
C SER A 268 0.88 4.60 -1.57
N SER A 269 0.30 3.85 -0.65
CA SER A 269 -0.93 4.24 0.06
C SER A 269 -0.73 5.44 0.98
N MET A 270 0.53 5.82 1.24
CA MET A 270 0.92 6.89 2.14
C MET A 270 1.62 8.02 1.37
N SER A 271 0.91 9.12 1.15
CA SER A 271 1.40 10.32 0.45
C SER A 271 1.90 11.43 1.38
N ASN A 272 2.36 11.08 2.59
CA ASN A 272 2.88 12.08 3.52
C ASN A 272 4.20 12.71 3.01
N PRO A 273 4.51 13.98 3.39
CA PRO A 273 5.70 14.68 2.93
C PRO A 273 7.01 13.92 3.16
N THR A 274 7.10 13.17 4.26
CA THR A 274 8.29 12.39 4.62
C THR A 274 8.59 11.31 3.60
N ASN A 275 7.58 10.59 3.09
CA ASN A 275 7.76 9.55 2.08
C ASN A 275 8.13 10.14 0.72
N VAL A 276 7.55 11.28 0.37
CA VAL A 276 7.91 12.01 -0.86
C VAL A 276 9.37 12.46 -0.82
N ASP A 277 9.84 12.98 0.31
CA ASP A 277 11.24 13.43 0.46
C ASP A 277 12.21 12.23 0.42
N LYS A 278 11.84 11.11 1.04
CA LYS A 278 12.63 9.86 0.95
C LYS A 278 12.71 9.33 -0.47
N ALA A 279 11.59 9.33 -1.21
CA ALA A 279 11.57 8.93 -2.61
C ALA A 279 12.60 9.71 -3.44
N LYS A 280 12.66 11.04 -3.24
CA LYS A 280 13.66 11.89 -3.88
C LYS A 280 15.09 11.54 -3.45
N GLN A 281 15.32 11.32 -2.14
CA GLN A 281 16.64 10.98 -1.60
C GLN A 281 17.21 9.67 -2.15
N VAL A 282 16.37 8.65 -2.37
CA VAL A 282 16.81 7.38 -2.97
C VAL A 282 16.96 7.44 -4.48
N GLY A 283 16.56 8.57 -5.11
CA GLY A 283 16.70 8.79 -6.55
C GLY A 283 15.50 8.32 -7.36
N ALA A 284 14.30 8.20 -6.76
CA ALA A 284 13.08 8.03 -7.54
C ALA A 284 12.80 9.28 -8.39
N ASN A 285 12.20 9.09 -9.56
CA ASN A 285 11.88 10.17 -10.48
C ASN A 285 10.55 10.84 -10.16
N SER A 286 9.58 10.05 -9.69
CA SER A 286 8.26 10.53 -9.29
C SER A 286 7.67 9.70 -8.16
N PHE A 287 6.56 10.20 -7.62
CA PHE A 287 5.81 9.57 -6.54
C PHE A 287 4.31 9.77 -6.80
N ALA A 288 3.52 8.69 -6.70
CA ALA A 288 2.07 8.74 -6.81
C ALA A 288 1.40 8.07 -5.59
N ALA A 289 0.25 8.61 -5.19
CA ALA A 289 -0.60 7.95 -4.21
C ALA A 289 -1.36 6.79 -4.85
N LYS A 290 -1.51 5.66 -4.13
CA LYS A 290 -2.31 4.51 -4.57
C LYS A 290 -3.78 4.91 -4.73
N PHE A 291 -4.50 4.13 -5.55
CA PHE A 291 -5.95 4.19 -5.73
C PHE A 291 -6.52 5.55 -6.19
N GLN A 292 -5.74 6.35 -6.87
CA GLN A 292 -6.14 7.58 -7.53
C GLN A 292 -5.89 7.43 -9.04
N PRO A 293 -6.83 6.87 -9.82
CA PRO A 293 -6.61 6.53 -11.22
C PRO A 293 -6.15 7.70 -12.08
N ASP A 294 -6.80 8.85 -11.95
CA ASP A 294 -6.44 10.05 -12.71
C ASP A 294 -5.07 10.61 -12.34
N ALA A 295 -4.73 10.62 -11.03
CA ALA A 295 -3.42 11.06 -10.59
C ALA A 295 -2.31 10.12 -11.10
N LEU A 296 -2.55 8.80 -11.04
CA LEU A 296 -1.63 7.80 -11.57
C LEU A 296 -1.47 7.95 -13.10
N ALA A 297 -2.58 8.12 -13.84
CA ALA A 297 -2.54 8.33 -15.27
C ALA A 297 -1.74 9.59 -15.65
N SER A 298 -1.94 10.70 -14.93
CA SER A 298 -1.20 11.94 -15.10
C SER A 298 0.31 11.75 -14.91
N GLU A 299 0.71 11.05 -13.85
CA GLU A 299 2.11 10.76 -13.54
C GLU A 299 2.75 9.84 -14.60
N ILE A 300 2.05 8.80 -15.06
CA ILE A 300 2.52 7.90 -16.12
C ILE A 300 2.75 8.68 -17.41
N ILE A 301 1.78 9.47 -17.85
CA ILE A 301 1.90 10.27 -19.09
C ILE A 301 3.07 11.27 -18.97
N SER A 302 3.20 11.93 -17.83
CA SER A 302 4.32 12.85 -17.56
C SER A 302 5.67 12.14 -17.62
N ALA A 303 5.77 10.96 -16.99
CA ALA A 303 6.98 10.14 -16.99
C ALA A 303 7.41 9.75 -18.40
N ILE A 304 6.49 9.25 -19.20
CA ILE A 304 6.78 8.83 -20.59
C ILE A 304 7.22 10.01 -21.44
N LYS A 305 6.56 11.18 -21.34
CA LYS A 305 7.01 12.42 -22.00
C LYS A 305 8.44 12.82 -21.63
N GLN A 306 8.82 12.65 -20.36
CA GLN A 306 10.18 12.92 -19.90
C GLN A 306 11.21 11.91 -20.47
N VAL A 307 10.86 10.64 -20.52
CA VAL A 307 11.71 9.58 -21.10
C VAL A 307 11.95 9.86 -22.59
N GLU A 308 10.89 10.15 -23.35
CA GLU A 308 10.97 10.49 -24.78
C GLU A 308 11.82 11.75 -25.05
N SER A 309 11.68 12.78 -24.22
CA SER A 309 12.46 14.01 -24.37
C SER A 309 13.95 13.77 -24.18
N LYS A 310 14.34 12.89 -23.25
CA LYS A 310 15.75 12.50 -23.03
C LYS A 310 16.30 11.63 -24.15
N GLY A 311 15.48 10.70 -24.71
CA GLY A 311 15.89 9.84 -25.82
C GLY A 311 16.12 10.59 -27.13
N LYS A 312 15.51 11.76 -27.32
CA LYS A 312 15.72 12.64 -28.51
C LYS A 312 16.92 13.57 -28.36
N ALA A 313 17.49 13.70 -27.17
CA ALA A 313 18.63 14.57 -26.89
C ALA A 313 20.00 13.84 -26.90
N THR A 314 20.01 12.52 -27.10
CA THR A 314 21.18 11.65 -27.27
C THR A 314 21.27 11.15 -28.67
#